data_ccada22bef554b84197eca171a200520
#
_entry.id   ccada22bef554b84197eca171a200520
#
_cell.length_a   1.000
_cell.length_b   1.000
_cell.length_c   1.000
_cell.angle_alpha   90.00
_cell.angle_beta   90.00
_cell.angle_gamma   90.00
#
_symmetry.space_group_name_H-M   'P 1'
#
loop_
_entity.id
_entity.type
_entity.pdbx_description
1 polymer ?
#
loop_
_entity_poly.entity_id
_entity_poly.type
_entity_poly.pdbx_seq_one_letter_code
_entity_poly.pdbx_strand_id
1 'polypeptide(L)'
;MRRTLLLSIALTSAVALAGTAWAAERGRDGELRLLYWQAPSTMMPYLSGGTKELEASSVVIEPLARYDNDGKMHPWLAEEIPTVANGGVSEDLKSITWKIKPGIKWSDGSELTSADAVFTYEYCSHPDTGCTSSNYFNDIVSVDALDPHTIQINFTVAKPFPYAPFVGYNAPIMQKAQFDGCIGAKAQECTEQNFYPIGTGPFKVVDFKPNDVIVFEANELYREEGQPAFSKLLFKGGGDATSAARSVLETSEMHYAWNLQVEPEILTKMAEAGKGTIIAGFGTSVERLMVNFTNPDPDLGDDRAEYLGGNNNRNPHPFLSDYAVRRALSLAIDRQILVDAGYGSAGKVGCNVLPAPAIYASNANDECKTQNVDEANR
;
A
#
# COMPACT_ATOMS: atom_id res chain seq x y z
N MET A 1 12.54 -30.29 85.97
CA MET A 1 11.96 -30.69 84.67
C MET A 1 11.98 -29.48 83.76
N ARG A 2 13.03 -29.37 82.91
CA ARG A 2 13.15 -28.29 81.87
C ARG A 2 12.84 -28.92 80.51
N ARG A 3 11.78 -28.47 79.89
CA ARG A 3 11.40 -28.80 78.47
C ARG A 3 12.07 -27.81 77.55
N THR A 4 13.00 -28.29 76.73
CA THR A 4 13.67 -27.54 75.68
C THR A 4 12.78 -27.57 74.41
N LEU A 5 12.38 -26.42 73.95
CA LEU A 5 11.64 -26.25 72.69
C LEU A 5 12.66 -26.07 71.56
N LEU A 6 12.69 -26.99 70.62
CA LEU A 6 13.49 -26.88 69.39
C LEU A 6 12.62 -26.17 68.33
N LEU A 7 13.03 -24.99 67.93
CA LEU A 7 12.45 -24.23 66.80
C LEU A 7 13.16 -24.65 65.51
N SER A 8 12.45 -25.34 64.63
CA SER A 8 12.95 -25.68 63.28
C SER A 8 12.60 -24.54 62.33
N ILE A 9 13.60 -23.80 61.86
CA ILE A 9 13.45 -22.80 60.81
C ILE A 9 13.57 -23.53 59.47
N ALA A 10 12.47 -23.64 58.74
CA ALA A 10 12.46 -24.10 57.36
C ALA A 10 12.79 -22.91 56.43
N LEU A 11 13.97 -22.93 55.84
CA LEU A 11 14.38 -21.99 54.79
C LEU A 11 13.79 -22.46 53.49
N THR A 12 12.71 -21.84 53.00
CA THR A 12 12.15 -22.03 51.67
C THR A 12 12.94 -21.13 50.69
N SER A 13 13.86 -21.75 49.95
CA SER A 13 14.56 -21.11 48.85
C SER A 13 13.59 -20.99 47.65
N ALA A 14 13.02 -19.81 47.42
CA ALA A 14 12.31 -19.46 46.21
C ALA A 14 13.37 -19.32 45.09
N VAL A 15 13.49 -20.33 44.25
CA VAL A 15 14.21 -20.24 42.98
C VAL A 15 13.33 -19.42 42.03
N ALA A 16 13.62 -18.15 41.86
CA ALA A 16 13.04 -17.33 40.79
C ALA A 16 13.60 -17.86 39.47
N LEU A 17 12.80 -18.64 38.76
CA LEU A 17 12.99 -18.91 37.33
C LEU A 17 12.78 -17.60 36.60
N ALA A 18 13.85 -16.81 36.42
CA ALA A 18 13.88 -15.78 35.42
C ALA A 18 13.85 -16.49 34.07
N GLY A 19 12.64 -16.60 33.51
CA GLY A 19 12.47 -16.99 32.13
C GLY A 19 13.15 -15.94 31.25
N THR A 20 14.36 -16.26 30.76
CA THR A 20 14.95 -15.51 29.66
C THR A 20 14.01 -15.68 28.48
N ALA A 21 13.19 -14.66 28.19
CA ALA A 21 12.52 -14.56 26.92
C ALA A 21 13.66 -14.51 25.88
N TRP A 22 13.91 -15.61 25.21
CA TRP A 22 14.84 -15.63 24.09
C TRP A 22 14.20 -14.74 23.02
N ALA A 23 14.83 -13.63 22.72
CA ALA A 23 14.48 -12.85 21.55
C ALA A 23 14.50 -13.78 20.35
N ALA A 24 13.43 -13.80 19.58
CA ALA A 24 13.33 -14.68 18.44
C ALA A 24 14.46 -14.33 17.46
N GLU A 25 15.20 -15.33 16.98
CA GLU A 25 16.30 -15.14 16.05
C GLU A 25 15.78 -14.66 14.68
N ARG A 26 16.45 -13.66 14.09
CA ARG A 26 16.20 -13.19 12.74
C ARG A 26 16.42 -14.31 11.72
N GLY A 27 15.52 -14.46 10.76
CA GLY A 27 15.65 -15.46 9.70
C GLY A 27 15.37 -16.91 10.13
N ARG A 28 14.82 -17.14 11.32
CA ARG A 28 14.56 -18.47 11.89
C ARG A 28 13.64 -19.38 11.06
N ASP A 29 12.73 -18.77 10.28
CA ASP A 29 11.67 -19.50 9.55
C ASP A 29 12.07 -19.85 8.10
N GLY A 30 13.33 -19.58 7.71
CA GLY A 30 13.85 -19.96 6.40
C GLY A 30 13.33 -19.09 5.25
N GLU A 31 12.82 -19.70 4.18
CA GLU A 31 12.41 -19.00 2.96
C GLU A 31 10.89 -18.83 2.86
N LEU A 32 10.43 -17.61 2.57
CA LEU A 32 9.05 -17.29 2.20
C LEU A 32 8.93 -17.14 0.68
N ARG A 33 7.97 -17.85 0.05
CA ARG A 33 7.75 -17.83 -1.40
C ARG A 33 6.41 -17.20 -1.73
N LEU A 34 6.45 -16.08 -2.46
CA LEU A 34 5.28 -15.32 -2.91
C LEU A 34 5.13 -15.46 -4.43
N LEU A 35 3.91 -15.63 -4.90
CA LEU A 35 3.57 -15.67 -6.31
C LEU A 35 2.59 -14.56 -6.66
N TYR A 36 2.95 -13.76 -7.63
CA TYR A 36 2.10 -12.73 -8.22
C TYR A 36 1.79 -13.09 -9.67
N TRP A 37 0.67 -12.64 -10.20
CA TRP A 37 0.31 -12.88 -11.60
C TRP A 37 1.32 -12.28 -12.59
N GLN A 38 2.03 -11.22 -12.17
CA GLN A 38 3.17 -10.65 -12.89
C GLN A 38 4.28 -10.31 -11.89
N ALA A 39 5.53 -10.53 -12.26
CA ALA A 39 6.67 -10.05 -11.50
C ALA A 39 6.91 -8.56 -11.74
N PRO A 40 7.54 -7.86 -10.79
CA PRO A 40 7.99 -6.48 -10.97
C PRO A 40 8.98 -6.31 -12.12
N SER A 41 8.87 -5.18 -12.80
CA SER A 41 9.82 -4.75 -13.83
C SER A 41 10.95 -3.89 -13.27
N THR A 42 10.73 -3.31 -12.09
CA THR A 42 11.68 -2.48 -11.35
C THR A 42 11.41 -2.58 -9.85
N MET A 43 12.41 -2.27 -9.04
CA MET A 43 12.28 -2.11 -7.58
C MET A 43 12.13 -0.63 -7.16
N MET A 44 12.10 0.29 -8.14
CA MET A 44 11.91 1.72 -7.88
C MET A 44 10.43 2.09 -7.91
N PRO A 45 9.78 2.35 -6.75
CA PRO A 45 8.33 2.61 -6.67
C PRO A 45 7.93 3.93 -7.36
N TYR A 46 8.85 4.87 -7.51
CA TYR A 46 8.59 6.14 -8.17
C TYR A 46 8.60 6.09 -9.69
N LEU A 47 9.11 5.00 -10.28
CA LEU A 47 9.16 4.81 -11.73
C LEU A 47 8.11 3.82 -12.25
N SER A 48 7.32 3.23 -11.36
CA SER A 48 6.19 2.37 -11.71
C SER A 48 5.09 2.46 -10.66
N GLY A 49 3.86 2.75 -11.08
CA GLY A 49 2.67 2.76 -10.22
C GLY A 49 1.97 1.40 -10.11
N GLY A 50 2.58 0.32 -10.59
CA GLY A 50 2.01 -1.02 -10.50
C GLY A 50 2.03 -1.57 -9.08
N THR A 51 0.94 -2.18 -8.63
CA THR A 51 0.84 -2.75 -7.27
C THR A 51 1.97 -3.74 -6.97
N LYS A 52 2.35 -4.56 -7.96
CA LYS A 52 3.43 -5.53 -7.83
C LYS A 52 4.79 -4.89 -7.53
N GLU A 53 5.11 -3.75 -8.17
CA GLU A 53 6.34 -2.99 -7.91
C GLU A 53 6.27 -2.33 -6.53
N LEU A 54 5.15 -1.68 -6.21
CA LEU A 54 4.95 -1.00 -4.94
C LEU A 54 5.03 -1.96 -3.76
N GLU A 55 4.39 -3.12 -3.84
CA GLU A 55 4.42 -4.12 -2.77
C GLU A 55 5.78 -4.79 -2.64
N ALA A 56 6.41 -5.17 -3.75
CA ALA A 56 7.75 -5.76 -3.71
C ALA A 56 8.81 -4.77 -3.16
N SER A 57 8.75 -3.49 -3.54
CA SER A 57 9.66 -2.47 -3.03
C SER A 57 9.42 -2.14 -1.55
N SER A 58 8.19 -2.31 -1.07
CA SER A 58 7.79 -1.92 0.30
C SER A 58 8.48 -2.72 1.41
N VAL A 59 9.07 -3.88 1.10
CA VAL A 59 9.86 -4.66 2.05
C VAL A 59 11.34 -4.22 2.10
N VAL A 60 11.73 -3.30 1.20
CA VAL A 60 13.08 -2.74 1.08
C VAL A 60 13.11 -1.27 1.47
N ILE A 61 12.24 -0.44 0.84
CA ILE A 61 12.18 1.01 1.02
C ILE A 61 10.93 1.36 1.83
N GLU A 62 11.09 2.20 2.85
CA GLU A 62 10.03 2.44 3.82
C GLU A 62 9.57 3.90 3.87
N PRO A 63 8.27 4.14 4.20
CA PRO A 63 7.71 5.47 4.41
C PRO A 63 7.81 5.92 5.87
N LEU A 64 7.48 7.20 6.15
CA LEU A 64 7.37 7.72 7.53
C LEU A 64 6.24 7.06 8.32
N ALA A 65 5.12 6.76 7.66
CA ALA A 65 3.97 6.09 8.26
C ALA A 65 3.29 5.14 7.27
N ARG A 66 2.56 4.16 7.79
CA ARG A 66 1.77 3.18 7.02
C ARG A 66 0.34 3.11 7.51
N TYR A 67 -0.56 2.65 6.64
CA TYR A 67 -1.96 2.39 6.99
C TYR A 67 -2.17 0.90 7.29
N ASP A 68 -3.03 0.63 8.27
CA ASP A 68 -3.55 -0.73 8.51
C ASP A 68 -4.80 -1.01 7.66
N ASN A 69 -5.39 -2.21 7.83
CA ASN A 69 -6.58 -2.65 7.08
C ASN A 69 -7.82 -1.77 7.34
N ASP A 70 -7.86 -1.09 8.47
CA ASP A 70 -8.97 -0.21 8.86
C ASP A 70 -8.75 1.24 8.39
N GLY A 71 -7.63 1.49 7.68
CA GLY A 71 -7.23 2.81 7.20
C GLY A 71 -6.66 3.72 8.28
N LYS A 72 -6.31 3.17 9.44
CA LYS A 72 -5.64 3.92 10.50
C LYS A 72 -4.16 4.04 10.21
N MET A 73 -3.61 5.23 10.39
CA MET A 73 -2.20 5.50 10.20
C MET A 73 -1.37 5.12 11.43
N HIS A 74 -0.25 4.45 11.21
CA HIS A 74 0.72 4.05 12.21
C HIS A 74 2.09 4.63 11.88
N PRO A 75 2.84 5.17 12.86
CA PRO A 75 4.19 5.65 12.63
C PRO A 75 5.10 4.46 12.26
N TRP A 76 5.96 4.65 11.25
CA TRP A 76 6.86 3.61 10.76
C TRP A 76 8.32 4.01 10.91
N LEU A 77 8.87 4.86 10.01
CA LEU A 77 10.16 5.52 10.23
C LEU A 77 10.03 6.72 11.17
N ALA A 78 8.84 7.31 11.26
CA ALA A 78 8.56 8.41 12.17
C ALA A 78 8.36 7.96 13.62
N GLU A 79 8.68 8.83 14.59
CA GLU A 79 8.44 8.60 16.01
C GLU A 79 6.96 8.57 16.34
N GLU A 80 6.18 9.51 15.79
CA GLU A 80 4.75 9.65 15.99
C GLU A 80 4.05 10.24 14.74
N ILE A 81 2.72 10.20 14.71
CA ILE A 81 1.94 10.88 13.67
C ILE A 81 1.77 12.33 14.05
N PRO A 82 2.25 13.29 13.24
CA PRO A 82 2.06 14.71 13.49
C PRO A 82 0.58 15.09 13.43
N THR A 83 0.14 15.92 14.36
CA THR A 83 -1.23 16.45 14.43
C THR A 83 -1.21 17.91 14.87
N VAL A 84 -2.32 18.62 14.72
CA VAL A 84 -2.45 19.96 15.30
C VAL A 84 -2.32 19.89 16.83
N ALA A 85 -2.89 18.86 17.46
CA ALA A 85 -2.88 18.71 18.92
C ALA A 85 -1.48 18.49 19.52
N ASN A 86 -0.56 17.80 18.82
CA ASN A 86 0.82 17.63 19.28
C ASN A 86 1.80 18.67 18.69
N GLY A 87 1.29 19.67 17.96
CA GLY A 87 2.10 20.74 17.34
C GLY A 87 2.86 20.31 16.09
N GLY A 88 2.69 19.07 15.63
CA GLY A 88 3.32 18.55 14.41
C GLY A 88 2.67 19.04 13.12
N VAL A 89 1.43 19.54 13.17
CA VAL A 89 0.76 20.25 12.08
C VAL A 89 0.46 21.65 12.53
N SER A 90 0.77 22.66 11.71
CA SER A 90 0.50 24.07 12.03
C SER A 90 -1.00 24.34 12.12
N GLU A 91 -1.42 25.34 12.95
CA GLU A 91 -2.82 25.70 13.14
C GLU A 91 -3.49 26.18 11.83
N ASP A 92 -2.72 26.81 10.94
CA ASP A 92 -3.18 27.24 9.61
C ASP A 92 -3.17 26.11 8.56
N LEU A 93 -2.79 24.89 8.96
CA LEU A 93 -2.70 23.69 8.14
C LEU A 93 -1.75 23.84 6.93
N LYS A 94 -0.78 24.75 6.99
CA LYS A 94 0.16 24.98 5.90
C LYS A 94 1.53 24.34 6.10
N SER A 95 1.76 23.70 7.23
CA SER A 95 2.97 22.91 7.42
C SER A 95 2.73 21.66 8.25
N ILE A 96 3.56 20.65 8.01
CA ILE A 96 3.64 19.43 8.81
C ILE A 96 5.11 19.15 9.11
N THR A 97 5.39 18.81 10.36
CA THR A 97 6.74 18.49 10.85
C THR A 97 6.77 17.03 11.31
N TRP A 98 7.63 16.25 10.70
CA TRP A 98 7.88 14.85 11.04
C TRP A 98 9.18 14.69 11.79
N LYS A 99 9.20 13.81 12.78
CA LYS A 99 10.41 13.38 13.47
C LYS A 99 10.72 11.94 13.09
N ILE A 100 11.92 11.71 12.56
CA ILE A 100 12.44 10.39 12.22
C ILE A 100 12.97 9.75 13.50
N LYS A 101 12.70 8.47 13.72
CA LYS A 101 13.32 7.69 14.78
C LYS A 101 14.85 7.70 14.64
N PRO A 102 15.62 8.05 15.69
CA PRO A 102 17.07 8.05 15.60
C PRO A 102 17.64 6.64 15.43
N GLY A 103 18.82 6.55 14.82
CA GLY A 103 19.58 5.30 14.71
C GLY A 103 19.04 4.30 13.66
N ILE A 104 18.08 4.70 12.82
CA ILE A 104 17.67 3.87 11.68
C ILE A 104 18.80 3.86 10.66
N LYS A 105 19.17 2.66 10.21
CA LYS A 105 20.24 2.46 9.23
C LYS A 105 19.70 1.97 7.90
N TRP A 106 20.31 2.44 6.85
CA TRP A 106 20.23 1.83 5.54
C TRP A 106 20.95 0.48 5.52
N SER A 107 20.65 -0.39 4.57
CA SER A 107 21.26 -1.72 4.47
C SER A 107 22.77 -1.71 4.15
N ASP A 108 23.32 -0.55 3.78
CA ASP A 108 24.77 -0.32 3.62
C ASP A 108 25.47 0.15 4.91
N GLY A 109 24.71 0.37 5.99
CA GLY A 109 25.19 0.80 7.30
C GLY A 109 25.21 2.31 7.52
N SER A 110 24.94 3.13 6.51
CA SER A 110 24.78 4.57 6.67
C SER A 110 23.48 4.90 7.43
N GLU A 111 23.38 6.09 8.00
CA GLU A 111 22.22 6.51 8.78
C GLU A 111 21.17 7.18 7.89
N LEU A 112 19.88 6.88 8.14
CA LEU A 112 18.76 7.61 7.56
C LEU A 112 18.67 8.99 8.18
N THR A 113 18.60 10.03 7.35
CA THR A 113 18.46 11.41 7.79
C THR A 113 17.36 12.16 7.03
N SER A 114 16.99 13.33 7.54
CA SER A 114 16.06 14.26 6.88
C SER A 114 16.52 14.69 5.49
N ALA A 115 17.83 14.66 5.19
CA ALA A 115 18.36 14.96 3.86
C ALA A 115 17.89 13.93 2.80
N ASP A 116 17.59 12.70 3.19
CA ASP A 116 17.04 11.67 2.30
C ASP A 116 15.60 11.99 1.89
N ALA A 117 14.81 12.56 2.81
CA ALA A 117 13.46 13.02 2.50
C ALA A 117 13.44 14.25 1.59
N VAL A 118 14.35 15.21 1.84
CA VAL A 118 14.52 16.37 0.94
C VAL A 118 14.88 15.90 -0.47
N PHE A 119 15.84 14.99 -0.57
CA PHE A 119 16.24 14.41 -1.86
C PHE A 119 15.08 13.68 -2.55
N THR A 120 14.31 12.89 -1.81
CA THR A 120 13.16 12.18 -2.36
C THR A 120 12.13 13.13 -2.95
N TYR A 121 11.88 14.25 -2.29
CA TYR A 121 11.03 15.31 -2.83
C TYR A 121 11.62 15.94 -4.10
N GLU A 122 12.90 16.27 -4.11
CA GLU A 122 13.60 16.83 -5.29
C GLU A 122 13.52 15.86 -6.47
N TYR A 123 13.76 14.56 -6.23
CA TYR A 123 13.67 13.50 -7.24
C TYR A 123 12.27 13.43 -7.86
N CYS A 124 11.22 13.36 -7.03
CA CYS A 124 9.86 13.16 -7.51
C CYS A 124 9.21 14.45 -8.07
N SER A 125 9.68 15.62 -7.66
CA SER A 125 9.19 16.91 -8.13
C SER A 125 9.86 17.39 -9.42
N HIS A 126 10.97 16.76 -9.81
CA HIS A 126 11.65 17.12 -11.05
C HIS A 126 10.81 16.68 -12.26
N PRO A 127 10.48 17.57 -13.21
CA PRO A 127 9.55 17.29 -14.30
C PRO A 127 10.00 16.16 -15.21
N ASP A 128 11.31 15.99 -15.41
CA ASP A 128 11.86 14.99 -16.33
C ASP A 128 12.13 13.63 -15.67
N THR A 129 11.89 13.48 -14.36
CA THR A 129 12.04 12.18 -13.67
C THR A 129 10.97 11.19 -14.11
N GLY A 130 9.77 11.68 -14.46
CA GLY A 130 8.63 10.82 -14.76
C GLY A 130 8.08 10.10 -13.52
N CYS A 131 8.15 10.75 -12.35
CA CYS A 131 7.69 10.18 -11.09
C CYS A 131 6.19 9.88 -11.14
N THR A 132 5.81 8.62 -11.00
CA THR A 132 4.42 8.16 -11.03
C THR A 132 3.62 8.58 -9.80
N SER A 133 4.31 8.95 -8.71
CA SER A 133 3.74 9.43 -7.45
C SER A 133 3.86 10.94 -7.28
N SER A 134 4.11 11.71 -8.34
CA SER A 134 4.29 13.18 -8.27
C SER A 134 3.10 13.90 -7.63
N ASN A 135 1.88 13.37 -7.79
CA ASN A 135 0.66 13.91 -7.18
C ASN A 135 0.68 13.92 -5.64
N TYR A 136 1.48 13.06 -5.00
CA TYR A 136 1.64 13.05 -3.53
C TYR A 136 2.41 14.27 -3.02
N PHE A 137 3.15 14.93 -3.91
CA PHE A 137 3.98 16.11 -3.63
C PHE A 137 3.38 17.41 -4.17
N ASN A 138 2.10 17.40 -4.57
CA ASN A 138 1.42 18.60 -5.05
C ASN A 138 1.26 19.64 -3.95
N ASP A 139 1.34 20.92 -4.36
CA ASP A 139 1.19 22.09 -3.50
C ASP A 139 2.27 22.24 -2.41
N ILE A 140 3.41 21.55 -2.54
CA ILE A 140 4.55 21.72 -1.64
C ILE A 140 5.38 22.92 -2.12
N VAL A 141 5.69 23.83 -1.18
CA VAL A 141 6.63 24.95 -1.38
C VAL A 141 8.05 24.47 -1.14
N SER A 142 8.26 23.75 -0.04
CA SER A 142 9.57 23.21 0.35
C SER A 142 9.43 21.99 1.24
N VAL A 143 10.46 21.17 1.22
CA VAL A 143 10.75 20.15 2.21
C VAL A 143 12.09 20.49 2.82
N ASP A 144 12.08 20.81 4.10
CA ASP A 144 13.25 21.36 4.80
C ASP A 144 13.76 20.37 5.84
N ALA A 145 15.07 20.11 5.83
CA ALA A 145 15.75 19.39 6.88
C ALA A 145 16.11 20.40 8.01
N LEU A 146 15.32 20.43 9.08
CA LEU A 146 15.57 21.34 10.21
C LEU A 146 16.75 20.87 11.06
N ASP A 147 16.92 19.59 11.17
CA ASP A 147 18.04 18.88 11.77
C ASP A 147 18.12 17.47 11.17
N PRO A 148 19.08 16.60 11.51
CA PRO A 148 19.22 15.27 10.91
C PRO A 148 17.99 14.36 11.03
N HIS A 149 17.10 14.63 11.97
CA HIS A 149 15.92 13.77 12.22
C HIS A 149 14.59 14.53 12.15
N THR A 150 14.60 15.80 11.76
CA THR A 150 13.37 16.61 11.68
C THR A 150 13.17 17.14 10.26
N ILE A 151 12.01 16.77 9.67
CA ILE A 151 11.56 17.17 8.34
C ILE A 151 10.39 18.12 8.50
N GLN A 152 10.45 19.29 7.88
CA GLN A 152 9.29 20.18 7.75
C GLN A 152 8.86 20.26 6.29
N ILE A 153 7.57 20.06 6.03
CA ILE A 153 6.94 20.20 4.73
C ILE A 153 6.04 21.42 4.76
N ASN A 154 6.27 22.38 3.87
CA ASN A 154 5.51 23.61 3.76
C ASN A 154 4.62 23.57 2.51
N PHE A 155 3.35 23.95 2.63
CA PHE A 155 2.37 23.92 1.55
C PHE A 155 1.97 25.33 1.10
N THR A 156 1.65 25.48 -0.18
CA THR A 156 1.11 26.72 -0.77
C THR A 156 -0.28 27.05 -0.23
N VAL A 157 -1.08 26.04 0.09
CA VAL A 157 -2.46 26.14 0.56
C VAL A 157 -2.65 25.32 1.83
N ALA A 158 -3.68 25.62 2.62
CA ALA A 158 -4.04 24.80 3.77
C ALA A 158 -4.42 23.39 3.35
N LYS A 159 -3.83 22.40 4.00
CA LYS A 159 -4.07 20.97 3.78
C LYS A 159 -4.77 20.36 4.99
N PRO A 160 -6.08 20.13 4.96
CA PRO A 160 -6.79 19.44 6.05
C PRO A 160 -6.28 18.01 6.30
N PHE A 161 -5.69 17.39 5.28
CA PHE A 161 -5.07 16.07 5.35
C PHE A 161 -3.65 16.14 4.73
N PRO A 162 -2.61 16.54 5.51
CA PRO A 162 -1.28 16.81 4.99
C PRO A 162 -0.37 15.58 4.89
N TYR A 163 -0.93 14.37 4.90
CA TYR A 163 -0.19 13.11 5.05
C TYR A 163 0.11 12.40 3.73
N ALA A 164 -0.11 13.02 2.57
CA ALA A 164 0.22 12.39 1.29
C ALA A 164 1.73 12.19 1.10
N PRO A 165 2.60 13.20 1.35
CA PRO A 165 4.04 13.03 1.20
C PRO A 165 4.61 12.05 2.23
N PHE A 166 5.46 11.14 1.78
CA PHE A 166 6.23 10.18 2.59
C PHE A 166 5.38 9.19 3.43
N VAL A 167 4.10 9.00 3.09
CA VAL A 167 3.22 8.07 3.78
C VAL A 167 2.69 7.01 2.82
N GLY A 168 2.68 5.75 3.30
CA GLY A 168 2.29 4.60 2.50
C GLY A 168 3.35 4.16 1.48
N TYR A 169 3.11 3.04 0.85
CA TYR A 169 4.07 2.41 -0.07
C TYR A 169 4.24 3.15 -1.41
N ASN A 170 3.37 4.14 -1.70
CA ASN A 170 3.49 5.00 -2.88
C ASN A 170 4.50 6.14 -2.73
N ALA A 171 4.90 6.48 -1.50
CA ALA A 171 5.75 7.62 -1.22
C ALA A 171 6.80 7.30 -0.13
N PRO A 172 7.61 6.21 -0.29
CA PRO A 172 8.69 5.89 0.64
C PRO A 172 9.86 6.87 0.53
N ILE A 173 10.77 6.85 1.52
CA ILE A 173 12.00 7.67 1.48
C ILE A 173 13.11 6.90 0.77
N MET A 174 13.81 7.55 -0.18
CA MET A 174 14.94 7.02 -0.93
C MET A 174 16.26 7.44 -0.27
N GLN A 175 17.29 6.61 -0.39
CA GLN A 175 18.64 6.99 0.03
C GLN A 175 19.25 7.99 -0.95
N LYS A 176 19.55 9.20 -0.47
CA LYS A 176 20.18 10.24 -1.29
C LYS A 176 21.51 9.78 -1.88
N ALA A 177 22.38 9.18 -1.07
CA ALA A 177 23.73 8.80 -1.49
C ALA A 177 23.75 7.85 -2.69
N GLN A 178 22.76 6.93 -2.79
CA GLN A 178 22.66 6.00 -3.91
C GLN A 178 22.12 6.66 -5.17
N PHE A 179 21.18 7.60 -5.04
CA PHE A 179 20.41 8.15 -6.16
C PHE A 179 20.77 9.59 -6.56
N ASP A 180 21.78 10.21 -5.94
CA ASP A 180 22.14 11.62 -6.18
C ASP A 180 22.42 11.94 -7.65
N GLY A 181 22.95 10.97 -8.42
CA GLY A 181 23.17 11.10 -9.87
C GLY A 181 21.99 10.72 -10.76
N CYS A 182 20.84 10.33 -10.20
CA CYS A 182 19.71 9.68 -10.88
C CYS A 182 18.46 10.57 -10.99
N ILE A 183 18.59 11.89 -10.93
CA ILE A 183 17.46 12.84 -11.02
C ILE A 183 17.16 13.20 -12.48
N GLY A 184 15.90 13.51 -12.77
CA GLY A 184 15.43 13.97 -14.07
C GLY A 184 15.49 12.85 -15.10
N ALA A 185 15.89 13.16 -16.34
CA ALA A 185 15.96 12.18 -17.43
C ALA A 185 16.87 10.99 -17.15
N LYS A 186 17.83 11.13 -16.23
CA LYS A 186 18.71 10.02 -15.81
C LYS A 186 18.04 8.98 -14.92
N ALA A 187 16.90 9.27 -14.33
CA ALA A 187 16.23 8.38 -13.41
C ALA A 187 15.97 6.98 -14.00
N GLN A 188 15.52 6.92 -15.25
CA GLN A 188 15.27 5.66 -15.98
C GLN A 188 16.56 4.92 -16.35
N GLU A 189 17.70 5.63 -16.47
CA GLU A 189 18.98 5.06 -16.88
C GLU A 189 19.76 4.42 -15.73
N CYS A 190 19.41 4.76 -14.48
CA CYS A 190 20.05 4.26 -13.26
C CYS A 190 19.59 2.82 -12.94
N THR A 191 19.84 1.90 -13.88
CA THR A 191 19.33 0.51 -13.81
C THR A 191 19.77 -0.22 -12.54
N GLU A 192 21.04 -0.10 -12.16
CA GLU A 192 21.57 -0.74 -10.95
C GLU A 192 20.84 -0.29 -9.69
N GLN A 193 20.68 1.02 -9.51
CA GLN A 193 19.98 1.60 -8.37
C GLN A 193 18.49 1.24 -8.36
N ASN A 194 17.88 1.26 -9.54
CA ASN A 194 16.47 0.93 -9.72
C ASN A 194 16.16 -0.56 -9.47
N PHE A 195 17.13 -1.45 -9.63
CA PHE A 195 16.98 -2.89 -9.44
C PHE A 195 17.41 -3.34 -8.05
N TYR A 196 18.43 -2.68 -7.48
CA TYR A 196 19.02 -3.02 -6.19
C TYR A 196 19.01 -1.81 -5.24
N PRO A 197 17.82 -1.26 -4.92
CA PRO A 197 17.76 -0.10 -4.02
C PRO A 197 18.25 -0.46 -2.63
N ILE A 198 19.08 0.43 -2.07
CA ILE A 198 19.45 0.40 -0.66
C ILE A 198 18.25 0.88 0.14
N GLY A 199 17.81 0.11 1.13
CA GLY A 199 16.62 0.40 1.90
C GLY A 199 16.84 0.27 3.41
N THR A 200 15.88 0.77 4.18
CA THR A 200 15.82 0.64 5.65
C THR A 200 14.97 -0.56 6.08
N GLY A 201 14.34 -1.24 5.12
CA GLY A 201 13.35 -2.28 5.34
C GLY A 201 13.93 -3.62 5.82
N PRO A 202 13.04 -4.57 6.15
CA PRO A 202 13.42 -5.87 6.68
C PRO A 202 14.21 -6.75 5.71
N PHE A 203 14.14 -6.46 4.42
CA PHE A 203 14.84 -7.23 3.38
C PHE A 203 15.67 -6.33 2.48
N LYS A 204 16.69 -6.92 1.85
CA LYS A 204 17.51 -6.34 0.77
C LYS A 204 17.45 -7.22 -0.46
N VAL A 205 17.47 -6.62 -1.65
CA VAL A 205 17.49 -7.34 -2.93
C VAL A 205 18.88 -7.94 -3.15
N VAL A 206 18.95 -9.22 -3.48
CA VAL A 206 20.22 -9.90 -3.79
C VAL A 206 20.28 -10.45 -5.21
N ASP A 207 19.13 -10.74 -5.83
CA ASP A 207 19.04 -11.08 -7.27
C ASP A 207 17.72 -10.55 -7.82
N PHE A 208 17.79 -9.90 -8.98
CA PHE A 208 16.63 -9.34 -9.65
C PHE A 208 16.65 -9.65 -11.14
N LYS A 209 15.66 -10.41 -11.57
CA LYS A 209 15.36 -10.66 -12.97
C LYS A 209 14.04 -9.99 -13.34
N PRO A 210 14.08 -8.85 -14.04
CA PRO A 210 12.87 -8.10 -14.37
C PRO A 210 11.81 -8.99 -15.04
N ASN A 211 10.56 -8.85 -14.58
CA ASN A 211 9.41 -9.61 -15.06
C ASN A 211 9.47 -11.14 -14.83
N ASP A 212 10.35 -11.63 -13.96
CA ASP A 212 10.48 -13.06 -13.63
C ASP A 212 10.52 -13.27 -12.12
N VAL A 213 11.64 -12.94 -11.47
CA VAL A 213 11.85 -13.27 -10.04
C VAL A 213 12.74 -12.25 -9.35
N ILE A 214 12.42 -12.02 -8.07
CA ILE A 214 13.25 -11.27 -7.14
C ILE A 214 13.60 -12.17 -5.97
N VAL A 215 14.88 -12.19 -5.61
CA VAL A 215 15.38 -12.86 -4.42
C VAL A 215 15.80 -11.79 -3.41
N PHE A 216 15.27 -11.88 -2.23
CA PHE A 216 15.63 -11.02 -1.12
C PHE A 216 16.28 -11.83 -0.01
N GLU A 217 17.17 -11.21 0.75
CA GLU A 217 17.70 -11.71 2.01
C GLU A 217 17.33 -10.77 3.16
N ALA A 218 17.27 -11.32 4.37
CA ALA A 218 17.03 -10.53 5.57
C ALA A 218 18.09 -9.43 5.71
N ASN A 219 17.65 -8.22 6.02
CA ASN A 219 18.53 -7.09 6.32
C ASN A 219 19.03 -7.21 7.77
N GLU A 220 20.30 -7.46 7.97
CA GLU A 220 20.92 -7.64 9.28
C GLU A 220 20.85 -6.36 10.13
N LEU A 221 20.74 -5.19 9.46
CA LEU A 221 20.67 -3.88 10.08
C LEU A 221 19.24 -3.40 10.32
N TYR A 222 18.24 -4.26 10.03
CA TYR A 222 16.84 -3.90 10.28
C TYR A 222 16.61 -3.63 11.77
N ARG A 223 15.92 -2.53 12.07
CA ARG A 223 15.78 -1.99 13.43
C ARG A 223 15.00 -2.87 14.41
N GLU A 224 14.09 -3.72 13.92
CA GLU A 224 13.24 -4.55 14.77
C GLU A 224 14.00 -5.82 15.16
N GLU A 225 14.17 -6.05 16.46
CA GLU A 225 14.86 -7.22 16.98
C GLU A 225 14.12 -8.52 16.59
N GLY A 226 14.87 -9.53 16.12
CA GLY A 226 14.29 -10.81 15.68
C GLY A 226 13.47 -10.75 14.39
N GLN A 227 13.44 -9.62 13.70
CA GLN A 227 12.76 -9.46 12.42
C GLN A 227 13.77 -9.19 11.29
N PRO A 228 13.43 -9.62 10.05
CA PRO A 228 12.29 -10.45 9.69
C PRO A 228 12.43 -11.90 10.19
N ALA A 229 11.30 -12.60 10.36
CA ALA A 229 11.28 -14.00 10.74
C ALA A 229 11.88 -14.92 9.67
N PHE A 230 11.68 -14.58 8.41
CA PHE A 230 12.23 -15.32 7.27
C PHE A 230 13.63 -14.82 6.90
N SER A 231 14.56 -15.75 6.61
CA SER A 231 15.90 -15.41 6.13
C SER A 231 15.94 -14.99 4.67
N LYS A 232 15.00 -15.51 3.88
CA LYS A 232 14.84 -15.22 2.46
C LYS A 232 13.38 -14.97 2.09
N LEU A 233 13.19 -14.11 1.09
CA LEU A 233 11.91 -13.91 0.43
C LEU A 233 12.13 -14.11 -1.08
N LEU A 234 11.38 -15.04 -1.65
CA LEU A 234 11.30 -15.23 -3.09
C LEU A 234 10.00 -14.60 -3.59
N PHE A 235 10.10 -13.62 -4.47
CA PHE A 235 8.96 -13.00 -5.12
C PHE A 235 9.00 -13.37 -6.60
N LYS A 236 8.07 -14.23 -7.00
CA LYS A 236 7.99 -14.73 -8.37
C LYS A 236 6.73 -14.20 -9.06
N GLY A 237 6.82 -13.98 -10.36
CA GLY A 237 5.68 -13.61 -11.17
C GLY A 237 5.41 -14.58 -12.30
N GLY A 238 4.20 -14.46 -12.85
CA GLY A 238 3.77 -15.24 -14.01
C GLY A 238 3.01 -16.52 -13.69
N GLY A 239 2.59 -17.19 -14.76
CA GLY A 239 1.70 -18.34 -14.67
C GLY A 239 0.23 -17.94 -14.78
N ASP A 240 -0.64 -18.94 -14.95
CA ASP A 240 -2.08 -18.73 -14.90
C ASP A 240 -2.60 -18.76 -13.46
N ALA A 241 -3.75 -18.12 -13.22
CA ALA A 241 -4.33 -17.99 -11.88
C ALA A 241 -4.68 -19.34 -11.24
N THR A 242 -5.11 -20.32 -12.05
CA THR A 242 -5.47 -21.66 -11.57
C THR A 242 -4.24 -22.43 -11.10
N SER A 243 -3.14 -22.38 -11.86
CA SER A 243 -1.86 -22.97 -11.44
C SER A 243 -1.28 -22.29 -10.20
N ALA A 244 -1.41 -20.96 -10.08
CA ALA A 244 -1.01 -20.21 -8.91
C ALA A 244 -1.82 -20.62 -7.66
N ALA A 245 -3.14 -20.74 -7.78
CA ALA A 245 -4.00 -21.25 -6.70
C ALA A 245 -3.59 -22.66 -6.27
N ARG A 246 -3.35 -23.55 -7.23
CA ARG A 246 -2.92 -24.93 -6.97
C ARG A 246 -1.61 -24.98 -6.21
N SER A 247 -0.64 -24.13 -6.56
CA SER A 247 0.68 -24.10 -5.93
C SER A 247 0.63 -23.78 -4.43
N VAL A 248 -0.39 -23.07 -3.98
CA VAL A 248 -0.64 -22.75 -2.56
C VAL A 248 -1.59 -23.76 -1.92
N LEU A 249 -2.76 -24.00 -2.56
CA LEU A 249 -3.86 -24.72 -1.92
C LEU A 249 -3.70 -26.25 -1.95
N GLU A 250 -3.00 -26.81 -2.97
CA GLU A 250 -2.86 -28.27 -3.14
C GLU A 250 -1.43 -28.76 -2.92
N THR A 251 -0.40 -28.03 -3.40
CA THR A 251 0.99 -28.55 -3.41
C THR A 251 1.89 -27.94 -2.34
N SER A 252 1.56 -26.79 -1.78
CA SER A 252 2.41 -26.01 -0.86
C SER A 252 3.77 -25.61 -1.48
N GLU A 253 3.86 -25.54 -2.81
CA GLU A 253 5.05 -25.10 -3.51
C GLU A 253 5.28 -23.60 -3.28
N MET A 254 4.19 -22.81 -3.20
CA MET A 254 4.18 -21.41 -2.82
C MET A 254 3.45 -21.23 -1.49
N HIS A 255 3.83 -20.17 -0.73
CA HIS A 255 3.22 -19.87 0.56
C HIS A 255 2.10 -18.84 0.45
N TYR A 256 2.12 -18.01 -0.61
CA TYR A 256 1.13 -16.97 -0.88
C TYR A 256 0.99 -16.78 -2.38
N ALA A 257 -0.23 -16.59 -2.84
CA ALA A 257 -0.52 -16.18 -4.21
C ALA A 257 -1.52 -15.03 -4.20
N TRP A 258 -1.20 -13.96 -4.93
CA TRP A 258 -1.95 -12.72 -4.94
C TRP A 258 -2.81 -12.55 -6.19
N ASN A 259 -4.02 -11.96 -5.99
CA ASN A 259 -4.94 -11.55 -7.06
C ASN A 259 -5.33 -12.70 -7.99
N LEU A 260 -5.82 -13.78 -7.40
CA LEU A 260 -6.24 -14.97 -8.14
C LEU A 260 -7.65 -14.77 -8.72
N GLN A 261 -7.75 -14.61 -10.02
CA GLN A 261 -9.01 -14.60 -10.77
C GLN A 261 -9.34 -16.02 -11.23
N VAL A 262 -9.85 -16.82 -10.29
CA VAL A 262 -10.28 -18.21 -10.50
C VAL A 262 -11.72 -18.33 -10.03
N GLU A 263 -12.53 -19.11 -10.73
CA GLU A 263 -13.92 -19.34 -10.34
C GLU A 263 -14.00 -19.81 -8.88
N PRO A 264 -14.93 -19.27 -8.07
CA PRO A 264 -15.05 -19.57 -6.64
C PRO A 264 -15.21 -21.06 -6.32
N GLU A 265 -15.91 -21.79 -7.17
CA GLU A 265 -16.11 -23.25 -7.02
C GLU A 265 -14.79 -24.03 -7.17
N ILE A 266 -13.94 -23.62 -8.11
CA ILE A 266 -12.62 -24.22 -8.33
C ILE A 266 -11.71 -23.94 -7.12
N LEU A 267 -11.68 -22.71 -6.63
CA LEU A 267 -10.90 -22.35 -5.45
C LEU A 267 -11.35 -23.14 -4.21
N THR A 268 -12.67 -23.24 -4.00
CA THR A 268 -13.25 -23.98 -2.87
C THR A 268 -12.83 -25.45 -2.92
N LYS A 269 -12.89 -26.08 -4.09
CA LYS A 269 -12.47 -27.47 -4.28
C LYS A 269 -10.97 -27.66 -4.02
N MET A 270 -10.13 -26.75 -4.47
CA MET A 270 -8.68 -26.81 -4.19
C MET A 270 -8.39 -26.67 -2.68
N ALA A 271 -9.15 -25.83 -1.98
CA ALA A 271 -8.98 -25.61 -0.55
C ALA A 271 -9.33 -26.85 0.30
N GLU A 272 -10.11 -27.82 -0.22
CA GLU A 272 -10.40 -29.09 0.44
C GLU A 272 -9.13 -29.93 0.72
N ALA A 273 -8.04 -29.68 0.00
CA ALA A 273 -6.74 -30.30 0.25
C ALA A 273 -6.12 -29.86 1.61
N GLY A 274 -6.63 -28.81 2.24
CA GLY A 274 -6.23 -28.34 3.57
C GLY A 274 -4.79 -27.82 3.66
N LYS A 275 -4.17 -27.44 2.54
CA LYS A 275 -2.80 -26.95 2.48
C LYS A 275 -2.71 -25.42 2.62
N GLY A 276 -3.78 -24.70 2.31
CA GLY A 276 -3.85 -23.25 2.36
C GLY A 276 -5.26 -22.74 2.63
N THR A 277 -5.39 -21.43 2.77
CA THR A 277 -6.66 -20.75 3.05
C THR A 277 -6.90 -19.66 2.02
N ILE A 278 -8.13 -19.55 1.54
CA ILE A 278 -8.57 -18.46 0.67
C ILE A 278 -8.88 -17.26 1.54
N ILE A 279 -8.25 -16.10 1.22
CA ILE A 279 -8.52 -14.83 1.88
C ILE A 279 -9.17 -13.91 0.85
N ALA A 280 -10.42 -13.53 1.07
CA ALA A 280 -11.13 -12.54 0.29
C ALA A 280 -11.23 -11.24 1.10
N GLY A 281 -10.61 -10.17 0.60
CA GLY A 281 -10.64 -8.85 1.20
C GLY A 281 -11.38 -7.86 0.32
N PHE A 282 -12.27 -7.05 0.91
CA PHE A 282 -12.94 -5.95 0.20
C PHE A 282 -12.08 -4.69 0.31
N GLY A 283 -11.41 -4.35 -0.79
CA GLY A 283 -10.55 -3.17 -0.88
C GLY A 283 -11.27 -1.91 -1.37
N THR A 284 -10.47 -0.96 -1.81
CA THR A 284 -10.95 0.32 -2.38
C THR A 284 -11.31 0.22 -3.87
N SER A 285 -10.97 -0.87 -4.53
CA SER A 285 -11.26 -1.07 -5.96
C SER A 285 -12.75 -1.38 -6.18
N VAL A 286 -13.34 -0.71 -7.14
CA VAL A 286 -14.75 -0.90 -7.51
C VAL A 286 -14.86 -1.24 -9.00
N GLU A 287 -15.60 -2.31 -9.29
CA GLU A 287 -16.11 -2.56 -10.64
C GLU A 287 -17.26 -1.60 -10.93
N ARG A 288 -17.25 -0.98 -12.10
CA ARG A 288 -18.24 0.05 -12.44
C ARG A 288 -18.47 0.16 -13.94
N LEU A 289 -19.70 0.53 -14.31
CA LEU A 289 -20.01 1.02 -15.63
C LEU A 289 -19.78 2.53 -15.68
N MET A 290 -18.80 2.95 -16.46
CA MET A 290 -18.53 4.38 -16.68
C MET A 290 -19.39 4.90 -17.82
N VAL A 291 -20.15 5.95 -17.53
CA VAL A 291 -21.02 6.61 -18.53
C VAL A 291 -20.17 7.61 -19.33
N ASN A 292 -20.12 7.43 -20.64
CA ASN A 292 -19.47 8.39 -21.53
C ASN A 292 -20.41 9.56 -21.85
N PHE A 293 -20.00 10.76 -21.46
CA PHE A 293 -20.75 12.00 -21.70
C PHE A 293 -20.42 12.67 -23.02
N THR A 294 -19.48 12.14 -23.81
CA THR A 294 -19.19 12.67 -25.15
C THR A 294 -20.39 12.51 -26.05
N ASN A 295 -20.78 13.59 -26.74
CA ASN A 295 -21.87 13.53 -27.71
C ASN A 295 -21.46 12.61 -28.88
N PRO A 296 -22.28 11.61 -29.25
CA PRO A 296 -21.92 10.64 -30.28
C PRO A 296 -22.01 11.21 -31.71
N ASP A 297 -22.56 12.42 -31.90
CA ASP A 297 -22.74 13.05 -33.22
C ASP A 297 -21.36 13.32 -33.87
N PRO A 298 -21.01 12.66 -34.99
CA PRO A 298 -19.72 12.85 -35.65
C PRO A 298 -19.59 14.22 -36.32
N ASP A 299 -20.72 14.89 -36.65
CA ASP A 299 -20.69 16.19 -37.31
C ASP A 299 -20.19 17.31 -36.40
N LEU A 300 -20.17 17.08 -35.07
CA LEU A 300 -19.61 18.01 -34.10
C LEU A 300 -18.08 18.02 -34.09
N GLY A 301 -17.40 17.04 -34.69
CA GLY A 301 -15.95 16.95 -34.71
C GLY A 301 -15.37 17.00 -33.27
N ASP A 302 -14.41 17.91 -33.03
CA ASP A 302 -13.79 18.08 -31.73
C ASP A 302 -14.72 18.71 -30.68
N ASP A 303 -15.76 19.45 -31.10
CA ASP A 303 -16.74 20.08 -30.19
C ASP A 303 -17.56 19.04 -29.40
N ARG A 304 -17.65 17.80 -29.86
CA ARG A 304 -18.35 16.72 -29.16
C ARG A 304 -17.67 16.31 -27.84
N ALA A 305 -16.39 16.59 -27.69
CA ALA A 305 -15.60 16.21 -26.52
C ALA A 305 -15.75 17.17 -25.33
N GLU A 306 -16.45 18.28 -25.50
CA GLU A 306 -16.52 19.37 -24.51
C GLU A 306 -17.60 19.20 -23.44
N TYR A 307 -17.96 17.98 -23.03
CA TYR A 307 -18.71 17.83 -21.79
C TYR A 307 -17.79 17.96 -20.58
N LEU A 308 -17.63 19.19 -20.10
CA LEU A 308 -16.77 19.47 -18.92
C LEU A 308 -17.57 19.57 -17.61
N GLY A 309 -18.90 19.37 -17.66
CA GLY A 309 -19.78 19.65 -16.53
C GLY A 309 -19.87 21.17 -16.23
N GLY A 310 -21.05 21.64 -15.82
CA GLY A 310 -21.29 23.05 -15.49
C GLY A 310 -21.72 23.91 -16.68
N ASN A 311 -21.56 25.25 -16.57
CA ASN A 311 -22.16 26.22 -17.48
C ASN A 311 -21.54 26.29 -18.89
N ASN A 312 -20.51 25.51 -19.18
CA ASN A 312 -19.80 25.50 -20.46
C ASN A 312 -20.13 24.30 -21.36
N ASN A 313 -21.14 23.54 -21.00
CA ASN A 313 -21.56 22.38 -21.78
C ASN A 313 -22.25 22.81 -23.05
N ARG A 314 -21.54 22.83 -24.19
CA ARG A 314 -22.07 23.23 -25.49
C ARG A 314 -22.85 22.13 -26.14
N ASN A 315 -22.39 20.90 -26.08
CA ASN A 315 -22.92 19.74 -26.79
C ASN A 315 -23.05 18.53 -25.86
N PRO A 316 -24.02 18.54 -24.90
CA PRO A 316 -24.20 17.43 -23.97
C PRO A 316 -24.58 16.16 -24.74
N HIS A 317 -24.22 15.01 -24.18
CA HIS A 317 -24.72 13.73 -24.66
C HIS A 317 -26.26 13.74 -24.66
N PRO A 318 -26.95 13.35 -25.75
CA PRO A 318 -28.41 13.56 -25.94
C PRO A 318 -29.29 13.01 -24.81
N PHE A 319 -28.86 11.93 -24.13
CA PHE A 319 -29.62 11.32 -23.04
C PHE A 319 -28.75 10.95 -21.82
N LEU A 320 -27.48 10.58 -21.97
CA LEU A 320 -26.64 10.20 -20.82
C LEU A 320 -26.26 11.39 -19.93
N SER A 321 -26.38 12.63 -20.42
CA SER A 321 -26.26 13.85 -19.63
C SER A 321 -27.45 14.11 -18.70
N ASP A 322 -28.62 13.48 -18.99
CA ASP A 322 -29.77 13.55 -18.10
C ASP A 322 -29.57 12.69 -16.84
N TYR A 323 -29.76 13.29 -15.68
CA TYR A 323 -29.65 12.59 -14.40
C TYR A 323 -30.71 11.48 -14.25
N ALA A 324 -31.94 11.69 -14.73
CA ALA A 324 -33.02 10.70 -14.64
C ALA A 324 -32.66 9.42 -15.40
N VAL A 325 -32.06 9.55 -16.58
CA VAL A 325 -31.61 8.40 -17.39
C VAL A 325 -30.49 7.63 -16.65
N ARG A 326 -29.52 8.33 -16.09
CA ARG A 326 -28.43 7.65 -15.34
C ARG A 326 -28.95 6.97 -14.07
N ARG A 327 -29.92 7.59 -13.37
CA ARG A 327 -30.58 6.99 -12.21
C ARG A 327 -31.37 5.76 -12.61
N ALA A 328 -32.13 5.82 -13.71
CA ALA A 328 -32.86 4.68 -14.26
C ALA A 328 -31.91 3.50 -14.57
N LEU A 329 -30.80 3.75 -15.27
CA LEU A 329 -29.77 2.74 -15.54
C LEU A 329 -29.24 2.11 -14.24
N SER A 330 -28.99 2.94 -13.23
CA SER A 330 -28.50 2.47 -11.93
C SER A 330 -29.52 1.57 -11.22
N LEU A 331 -30.82 1.90 -11.27
CA LEU A 331 -31.90 1.14 -10.62
C LEU A 331 -32.27 -0.14 -11.38
N ALA A 332 -32.07 -0.16 -12.71
CA ALA A 332 -32.40 -1.32 -13.55
C ALA A 332 -31.40 -2.50 -13.37
N ILE A 333 -30.20 -2.26 -12.86
CA ILE A 333 -29.14 -3.28 -12.76
C ILE A 333 -29.32 -4.09 -11.48
N ASP A 334 -29.41 -5.42 -11.61
CA ASP A 334 -29.24 -6.35 -10.50
C ASP A 334 -27.74 -6.59 -10.25
N ARG A 335 -27.20 -5.89 -9.26
CA ARG A 335 -25.77 -5.96 -8.92
C ARG A 335 -25.38 -7.26 -8.23
N GLN A 336 -26.34 -7.92 -7.56
CA GLN A 336 -26.04 -9.18 -6.90
C GLN A 336 -25.76 -10.28 -7.93
N ILE A 337 -26.54 -10.34 -9.02
CA ILE A 337 -26.28 -11.29 -10.13
C ILE A 337 -24.88 -11.05 -10.73
N LEU A 338 -24.47 -9.78 -10.88
CA LEU A 338 -23.15 -9.45 -11.42
C LEU A 338 -22.03 -9.88 -10.46
N VAL A 339 -22.24 -9.68 -9.16
CA VAL A 339 -21.29 -10.13 -8.13
C VAL A 339 -21.17 -11.64 -8.14
N ASP A 340 -22.30 -12.36 -8.12
CA ASP A 340 -22.32 -13.83 -8.07
C ASP A 340 -21.65 -14.44 -9.30
N ALA A 341 -21.90 -13.85 -10.48
CA ALA A 341 -21.32 -14.33 -11.74
C ALA A 341 -19.81 -14.00 -11.90
N GLY A 342 -19.38 -12.84 -11.41
CA GLY A 342 -18.01 -12.37 -11.65
C GLY A 342 -17.03 -12.61 -10.50
N TYR A 343 -17.50 -12.57 -9.26
CA TYR A 343 -16.63 -12.55 -8.07
C TYR A 343 -17.02 -13.57 -6.99
N GLY A 344 -18.27 -14.03 -6.97
CA GLY A 344 -18.76 -14.91 -5.91
C GLY A 344 -18.53 -14.32 -4.51
N SER A 345 -17.91 -15.08 -3.62
CA SER A 345 -17.60 -14.65 -2.24
C SER A 345 -16.53 -13.56 -2.16
N ALA A 346 -15.77 -13.30 -3.23
CA ALA A 346 -14.76 -12.25 -3.28
C ALA A 346 -15.35 -10.89 -3.67
N GLY A 347 -16.62 -10.83 -4.08
CA GLY A 347 -17.32 -9.60 -4.45
C GLY A 347 -18.35 -9.18 -3.40
N LYS A 348 -18.68 -7.90 -3.43
CA LYS A 348 -19.74 -7.29 -2.61
C LYS A 348 -20.42 -6.18 -3.38
N VAL A 349 -21.76 -6.13 -3.33
CA VAL A 349 -22.51 -5.02 -3.91
C VAL A 349 -22.11 -3.70 -3.26
N GLY A 350 -21.69 -2.74 -4.08
CA GLY A 350 -21.33 -1.39 -3.69
C GLY A 350 -22.04 -0.34 -4.53
N CYS A 351 -22.22 0.86 -3.96
CA CYS A 351 -22.86 2.01 -4.62
C CYS A 351 -22.01 3.28 -4.53
N ASN A 352 -20.80 3.17 -4.02
CA ASN A 352 -19.93 4.30 -3.77
C ASN A 352 -18.57 4.10 -4.45
N VAL A 353 -17.94 5.22 -4.81
CA VAL A 353 -16.58 5.23 -5.40
C VAL A 353 -15.53 4.83 -4.35
N LEU A 354 -15.78 5.12 -3.06
CA LEU A 354 -14.96 4.72 -1.94
C LEU A 354 -15.74 3.74 -1.04
N PRO A 355 -15.68 2.43 -1.31
CA PRO A 355 -16.41 1.44 -0.52
C PRO A 355 -15.69 1.04 0.78
N ALA A 356 -14.39 1.28 0.86
CA ALA A 356 -13.52 0.91 1.97
C ALA A 356 -12.35 1.92 2.11
N PRO A 357 -11.70 2.02 3.29
CA PRO A 357 -12.17 1.45 4.56
C PRO A 357 -13.45 2.13 5.06
N ALA A 358 -14.16 1.50 6.01
CA ALA A 358 -15.47 1.95 6.47
C ALA A 358 -15.53 3.40 6.97
N ILE A 359 -14.42 3.93 7.48
CA ILE A 359 -14.29 5.32 7.94
C ILE A 359 -14.50 6.36 6.83
N TYR A 360 -14.25 5.99 5.57
CA TYR A 360 -14.41 6.85 4.40
C TYR A 360 -15.62 6.47 3.54
N ALA A 361 -16.24 5.32 3.82
CA ALA A 361 -17.40 4.85 3.08
C ALA A 361 -18.64 5.69 3.42
N SER A 362 -19.48 5.92 2.40
CA SER A 362 -20.76 6.62 2.55
C SER A 362 -21.91 5.69 2.23
N ASN A 363 -23.07 5.92 2.84
CA ASN A 363 -24.33 5.24 2.51
C ASN A 363 -25.28 6.10 1.68
N ALA A 364 -24.83 7.26 1.22
CA ALA A 364 -25.68 8.25 0.52
C ALA A 364 -26.33 7.71 -0.77
N ASN A 365 -25.71 6.70 -1.42
CA ASN A 365 -26.19 6.12 -2.66
C ASN A 365 -26.75 4.70 -2.50
N ASP A 366 -27.06 4.27 -1.28
CA ASP A 366 -27.44 2.88 -0.97
C ASP A 366 -28.73 2.41 -1.65
N GLU A 367 -29.55 3.32 -2.23
CA GLU A 367 -30.69 2.96 -3.05
C GLU A 367 -30.33 2.04 -4.22
N CYS A 368 -29.10 2.16 -4.74
CA CYS A 368 -28.64 1.34 -5.86
C CYS A 368 -28.33 -0.12 -5.48
N LYS A 369 -28.30 -0.46 -4.20
CA LYS A 369 -28.06 -1.85 -3.74
C LYS A 369 -29.19 -2.80 -4.10
N THR A 370 -30.38 -2.26 -4.30
CA THR A 370 -31.57 -3.06 -4.64
C THR A 370 -32.06 -2.65 -6.03
N GLN A 371 -32.20 -3.62 -6.92
CA GLN A 371 -32.82 -3.40 -8.21
C GLN A 371 -34.26 -2.89 -8.04
N ASN A 372 -34.63 -1.87 -8.81
CA ASN A 372 -36.00 -1.32 -8.86
C ASN A 372 -36.38 -0.95 -10.27
N VAL A 373 -36.84 -1.95 -11.04
CA VAL A 373 -37.20 -1.80 -12.43
C VAL A 373 -38.43 -0.90 -12.60
N ASP A 374 -39.38 -0.94 -11.66
CA ASP A 374 -40.60 -0.12 -11.72
C ASP A 374 -40.27 1.37 -11.62
N GLU A 375 -39.36 1.74 -10.71
CA GLU A 375 -38.89 3.14 -10.59
C GLU A 375 -38.00 3.55 -11.77
N ALA A 376 -37.20 2.62 -12.29
CA ALA A 376 -36.34 2.87 -13.46
C ALA A 376 -37.16 3.18 -14.74
N ASN A 377 -38.41 2.69 -14.84
CA ASN A 377 -39.30 2.91 -15.97
C ASN A 377 -40.15 4.20 -15.86
N ARG A 378 -40.11 4.90 -14.76
CA ARG A 378 -40.81 6.19 -14.55
C ARG A 378 -39.99 7.38 -15.02
#